data_3c0ed463cac8619ede26c8725592de18
#
_entry.id   3c0ed463cac8619ede26c8725592de18
#
_cell.length_a   1.000
_cell.length_b   1.000
_cell.length_c   1.000
_cell.angle_alpha   90.00
_cell.angle_beta   90.00
_cell.angle_gamma   90.00
#
_symmetry.space_group_name_H-M   'P 1'
#
loop_
_entity.id
_entity.type
_entity.pdbx_description
1 polymer ?
#
loop_
_entity_poly.entity_id
_entity_poly.type
_entity_poly.pdbx_seq_one_letter_code
_entity_poly.pdbx_strand_id
1 'polypeptide(L)'
;MISYHVQQMGGSGKVVFNQRTGEIVMTQYQGSCFCGAVKFQVSGAPEAMGYCHCDSCRRWSAGPVNAFSLWPYDSFEVLAGADHIGEFHLTEQSYRKWCKKCGGHVFTDHPALSLMDVYVANLPDLAFEPAVHVHYQESVLPIRDGLPKMKDVPAEMGGSGDTLPE
;
A
#
# COMPACT_ATOMS: atom_id res chain seq x y z
N MET A 1 13.02 -25.95 -17.72
CA MET A 1 13.19 -25.30 -16.41
C MET A 1 13.72 -23.89 -16.66
N ILE A 2 12.96 -22.86 -16.30
CA ILE A 2 13.37 -21.46 -16.47
C ILE A 2 14.02 -21.08 -15.14
N SER A 3 15.30 -20.78 -15.16
CA SER A 3 16.04 -20.35 -13.95
C SER A 3 16.03 -18.81 -13.89
N TYR A 4 15.39 -18.27 -12.87
CA TYR A 4 15.42 -16.84 -12.55
C TYR A 4 16.39 -16.63 -11.38
N HIS A 5 17.34 -15.70 -11.55
CA HIS A 5 18.19 -15.26 -10.45
C HIS A 5 17.64 -13.94 -9.91
N VAL A 6 17.30 -13.92 -8.64
CA VAL A 6 16.90 -12.69 -7.93
C VAL A 6 18.15 -12.08 -7.32
N GLN A 7 18.54 -10.90 -7.76
CA GLN A 7 19.64 -10.14 -7.18
C GLN A 7 19.07 -8.91 -6.47
N GLN A 8 19.26 -8.83 -5.16
CA GLN A 8 18.96 -7.61 -4.40
C GLN A 8 20.08 -6.61 -4.66
N MET A 9 19.75 -5.54 -5.36
CA MET A 9 20.58 -4.34 -5.41
C MET A 9 19.98 -3.31 -4.46
N GLY A 10 20.80 -2.68 -3.62
CA GLY A 10 20.38 -1.76 -2.56
C GLY A 10 19.59 -0.55 -3.08
N GLY A 11 18.29 -0.70 -3.05
CA GLY A 11 17.24 0.19 -3.48
C GLY A 11 15.98 -0.65 -3.67
N SER A 12 14.86 -0.23 -3.12
CA SER A 12 13.64 -1.01 -2.83
C SER A 12 12.90 -1.56 -4.05
N GLY A 13 13.48 -2.38 -4.88
CA GLY A 13 12.80 -3.03 -5.99
C GLY A 13 13.27 -4.46 -6.19
N LYS A 14 12.36 -5.44 -6.15
CA LYS A 14 12.68 -6.77 -6.68
C LYS A 14 12.81 -6.66 -8.20
N VAL A 15 14.02 -6.76 -8.68
CA VAL A 15 14.35 -6.74 -10.11
C VAL A 15 14.56 -8.19 -10.54
N VAL A 16 13.79 -8.64 -11.51
CA VAL A 16 13.99 -9.94 -12.15
C VAL A 16 14.81 -9.75 -13.42
N PHE A 17 16.03 -10.28 -13.43
CA PHE A 17 16.87 -10.26 -14.60
C PHE A 17 16.47 -11.37 -15.58
N ASN A 18 16.02 -11.01 -16.76
CA ASN A 18 15.72 -11.97 -17.83
C ASN A 18 17.03 -12.39 -18.50
N GLN A 19 17.53 -13.59 -18.19
CA GLN A 19 18.81 -14.11 -18.73
C GLN A 19 18.79 -14.32 -20.26
N ARG A 20 17.61 -14.34 -20.92
CA ARG A 20 17.50 -14.51 -22.36
C ARG A 20 17.60 -13.20 -23.14
N THR A 21 17.03 -12.12 -22.61
CA THR A 21 16.96 -10.83 -23.30
C THR A 21 17.96 -9.81 -22.75
N GLY A 22 18.56 -10.07 -21.58
CA GLY A 22 19.40 -9.10 -20.88
C GLY A 22 18.62 -7.94 -20.27
N GLU A 23 17.29 -8.01 -20.26
CA GLU A 23 16.42 -6.94 -19.79
C GLU A 23 16.14 -7.06 -18.28
N ILE A 24 16.12 -5.93 -17.64
CA ILE A 24 15.65 -5.78 -16.26
C ILE A 24 14.13 -5.69 -16.29
N VAL A 25 13.44 -6.70 -15.76
CA VAL A 25 11.99 -6.70 -15.66
C VAL A 25 11.61 -6.38 -14.21
N MET A 26 10.91 -5.28 -14.01
CA MET A 26 10.30 -4.95 -12.71
C MET A 26 9.17 -5.94 -12.42
N THR A 27 9.11 -6.46 -11.19
CA THR A 27 7.97 -7.27 -10.77
C THR A 27 6.71 -6.42 -10.84
N GLN A 28 5.64 -6.95 -11.43
CA GLN A 28 4.35 -6.28 -11.52
C GLN A 28 3.29 -7.06 -10.73
N TYR A 29 2.44 -6.33 -10.03
CA TYR A 29 1.31 -6.89 -9.30
C TYR A 29 0.04 -6.24 -9.84
N GLN A 30 -0.91 -7.08 -10.26
CA GLN A 30 -2.21 -6.60 -10.72
C GLN A 30 -3.21 -6.59 -9.57
N GLY A 31 -3.98 -5.52 -9.51
CA GLY A 31 -5.01 -5.33 -8.51
C GLY A 31 -6.36 -4.98 -9.13
N SER A 32 -7.40 -5.14 -8.33
CA SER A 32 -8.74 -4.73 -8.73
C SER A 32 -9.61 -4.35 -7.54
N CYS A 33 -10.69 -3.61 -7.82
CA CYS A 33 -11.78 -3.47 -6.85
C CYS A 33 -12.54 -4.80 -6.71
N PHE A 34 -13.39 -4.90 -5.70
CA PHE A 34 -14.14 -6.12 -5.39
C PHE A 34 -14.91 -6.73 -6.57
N CYS A 35 -15.51 -5.92 -7.44
CA CYS A 35 -16.25 -6.42 -8.61
C CYS A 35 -15.42 -6.51 -9.90
N GLY A 36 -14.12 -6.15 -9.87
CA GLY A 36 -13.24 -6.18 -11.03
C GLY A 36 -13.46 -5.07 -12.07
N ALA A 37 -14.37 -4.11 -11.82
CA ALA A 37 -14.65 -3.03 -12.76
C ALA A 37 -13.52 -1.98 -12.82
N VAL A 38 -12.81 -1.78 -11.73
CA VAL A 38 -11.58 -0.99 -11.67
C VAL A 38 -10.42 -1.97 -11.60
N LYS A 39 -9.45 -1.82 -12.51
CA LYS A 39 -8.22 -2.61 -12.54
C LYS A 39 -7.03 -1.68 -12.54
N PHE A 40 -6.00 -2.04 -11.83
CA PHE A 40 -4.76 -1.27 -11.72
C PHE A 40 -3.57 -2.21 -11.60
N GLN A 41 -2.38 -1.68 -11.74
CA GLN A 41 -1.14 -2.40 -11.45
C GLN A 41 -0.19 -1.53 -10.65
N VAL A 42 0.70 -2.19 -9.92
CA VAL A 42 1.87 -1.60 -9.30
C VAL A 42 3.12 -2.34 -9.75
N SER A 43 4.24 -1.62 -9.86
CA SER A 43 5.50 -2.17 -10.38
C SER A 43 6.62 -1.98 -9.36
N GLY A 44 7.52 -2.96 -9.26
CA GLY A 44 8.67 -2.91 -8.37
C GLY A 44 8.37 -3.43 -6.97
N ALA A 45 8.75 -2.67 -5.95
CA ALA A 45 8.47 -2.97 -4.54
C ALA A 45 7.80 -1.76 -3.87
N PRO A 46 6.93 -1.99 -2.89
CA PRO A 46 6.40 -0.90 -2.09
C PRO A 46 7.50 -0.24 -1.25
N GLU A 47 7.41 1.07 -1.05
CA GLU A 47 8.27 1.82 -0.14
C GLU A 47 8.09 1.38 1.32
N ALA A 48 6.86 1.04 1.69
CA ALA A 48 6.53 0.52 3.01
C ALA A 48 5.28 -0.34 2.97
N MET A 49 5.22 -1.33 3.87
CA MET A 49 4.02 -2.09 4.19
C MET A 49 3.82 -2.13 5.70
N GLY A 50 2.57 -2.08 6.13
CA GLY A 50 2.26 -2.10 7.56
C GLY A 50 0.78 -2.03 7.87
N TYR A 51 0.51 -1.70 9.12
CA TYR A 51 -0.85 -1.56 9.65
C TYR A 51 -1.08 -0.14 10.15
N CYS A 52 -2.15 0.50 9.67
CA CYS A 52 -2.59 1.80 10.16
C CYS A 52 -3.77 1.66 11.12
N HIS A 53 -3.63 2.22 12.32
CA HIS A 53 -4.64 2.19 13.38
C HIS A 53 -5.41 3.50 13.54
N CYS A 54 -5.14 4.53 12.72
CA CYS A 54 -5.78 5.83 12.88
C CYS A 54 -7.31 5.74 12.71
N ASP A 55 -8.03 6.58 13.44
CA ASP A 55 -9.50 6.65 13.38
C ASP A 55 -10.02 6.86 11.95
N SER A 56 -9.34 7.72 11.19
CA SER A 56 -9.70 8.01 9.80
C SER A 56 -9.64 6.77 8.89
N CYS A 57 -8.56 5.96 8.97
CA CYS A 57 -8.44 4.74 8.17
C CYS A 57 -9.44 3.66 8.63
N ARG A 58 -9.61 3.49 9.95
CA ARG A 58 -10.56 2.53 10.50
C ARG A 58 -12.01 2.85 10.10
N ARG A 59 -12.42 4.11 10.19
CA ARG A 59 -13.77 4.54 9.77
C ARG A 59 -13.98 4.40 8.28
N TRP A 60 -12.98 4.74 7.48
CA TRP A 60 -13.04 4.60 6.03
C TRP A 60 -13.16 3.14 5.61
N SER A 61 -12.33 2.26 6.14
CA SER A 61 -12.33 0.84 5.80
C SER A 61 -13.39 0.01 6.55
N ALA A 62 -14.11 0.64 7.49
CA ALA A 62 -15.06 -0.04 8.39
C ALA A 62 -14.44 -1.25 9.11
N GLY A 63 -13.18 -1.16 9.47
CA GLY A 63 -12.41 -2.22 10.11
C GLY A 63 -11.62 -1.72 11.33
N PRO A 64 -11.16 -2.62 12.21
CA PRO A 64 -10.41 -2.26 13.41
C PRO A 64 -8.97 -1.82 13.12
N VAL A 65 -8.45 -2.17 11.97
CA VAL A 65 -7.10 -1.87 11.47
C VAL A 65 -7.10 -1.92 9.95
N ASN A 66 -6.21 -1.16 9.31
CA ASN A 66 -6.04 -1.17 7.87
C ASN A 66 -4.64 -1.63 7.48
N ALA A 67 -4.55 -2.67 6.65
CA ALA A 67 -3.30 -3.11 6.04
C ALA A 67 -3.01 -2.29 4.78
N PHE A 68 -1.83 -1.68 4.72
CA PHE A 68 -1.43 -0.78 3.64
C PHE A 68 -0.16 -1.23 2.93
N SER A 69 -0.02 -0.80 1.68
CA SER A 69 1.23 -0.80 0.93
C SER A 69 1.40 0.52 0.21
N LEU A 70 2.53 1.21 0.44
CA LEU A 70 2.83 2.52 -0.13
C LEU A 70 3.69 2.36 -1.38
N TRP A 71 3.28 2.98 -2.46
CA TRP A 71 3.92 2.88 -3.77
C TRP A 71 4.23 4.27 -4.34
N PRO A 72 5.42 4.49 -4.95
CA PRO A 72 5.68 5.69 -5.71
C PRO A 72 4.65 5.91 -6.82
N TYR A 73 4.36 7.16 -7.16
CA TYR A 73 3.37 7.49 -8.21
C TYR A 73 3.71 6.87 -9.57
N ASP A 74 4.97 6.85 -9.94
CA ASP A 74 5.46 6.31 -11.22
C ASP A 74 5.39 4.78 -11.31
N SER A 75 5.19 4.12 -10.17
CA SER A 75 5.00 2.67 -10.10
C SER A 75 3.53 2.24 -10.11
N PHE A 76 2.58 3.17 -10.12
CA PHE A 76 1.14 2.90 -10.10
C PHE A 76 0.45 3.32 -11.39
N GLU A 77 -0.41 2.44 -11.93
CA GLU A 77 -1.18 2.71 -13.15
C GLU A 77 -2.59 2.12 -13.06
N VAL A 78 -3.61 2.92 -13.47
CA VAL A 78 -4.97 2.43 -13.65
C VAL A 78 -5.11 1.85 -15.05
N LEU A 79 -5.35 0.54 -15.15
CA LEU A 79 -5.45 -0.19 -16.41
C LEU A 79 -6.85 -0.13 -17.03
N ALA A 80 -7.89 -0.09 -16.19
CA ALA A 80 -9.29 -0.06 -16.66
C ALA A 80 -10.22 0.54 -15.61
N GLY A 81 -11.35 1.10 -16.08
CA GLY A 81 -12.43 1.58 -15.22
C GLY A 81 -12.13 2.87 -14.48
N ALA A 82 -11.29 3.74 -15.02
CA ALA A 82 -10.99 5.05 -14.42
C ALA A 82 -12.26 5.90 -14.19
N ASP A 83 -13.24 5.81 -15.10
CA ASP A 83 -14.56 6.44 -14.99
C ASP A 83 -15.42 5.90 -13.84
N HIS A 84 -15.11 4.71 -13.35
CA HIS A 84 -15.75 4.08 -12.19
C HIS A 84 -15.06 4.41 -10.86
N ILE A 85 -13.99 5.18 -10.86
CA ILE A 85 -13.34 5.61 -9.64
C ILE A 85 -14.10 6.82 -9.08
N GLY A 86 -14.56 6.71 -7.84
CA GLY A 86 -15.02 7.81 -7.02
C GLY A 86 -13.89 8.34 -6.15
N GLU A 87 -13.98 9.60 -5.77
CA GLU A 87 -13.00 10.25 -4.92
C GLU A 87 -13.69 11.01 -3.78
N PHE A 88 -13.09 10.90 -2.59
CA PHE A 88 -13.46 11.70 -1.43
C PHE A 88 -12.20 12.08 -0.65
N HIS A 89 -12.10 13.34 -0.28
CA HIS A 89 -11.04 13.80 0.61
C HIS A 89 -11.64 14.68 1.71
N LEU A 90 -11.33 14.33 2.95
CA LEU A 90 -11.66 15.13 4.13
C LEU A 90 -10.58 16.18 4.40
N THR A 91 -9.35 15.89 3.97
CA THR A 91 -8.16 16.74 4.09
C THR A 91 -7.38 16.70 2.78
N GLU A 92 -6.51 17.65 2.56
CA GLU A 92 -5.60 17.71 1.40
C GLU A 92 -4.46 16.65 1.46
N GLN A 93 -4.44 15.83 2.50
CA GLN A 93 -3.39 14.82 2.71
C GLN A 93 -3.76 13.43 2.20
N SER A 94 -5.07 13.16 1.97
CA SER A 94 -5.54 11.81 1.66
C SER A 94 -6.77 11.85 0.77
N TYR A 95 -6.61 11.49 -0.48
CA TYR A 95 -7.67 11.40 -1.48
C TYR A 95 -8.08 9.95 -1.65
N ARG A 96 -9.16 9.58 -0.98
CA ARG A 96 -9.64 8.20 -0.89
C ARG A 96 -10.42 7.81 -2.12
N LYS A 97 -10.08 6.68 -2.72
CA LYS A 97 -10.67 6.20 -3.97
C LYS A 97 -11.46 4.92 -3.74
N TRP A 98 -12.64 4.86 -4.34
CA TRP A 98 -13.49 3.68 -4.30
C TRP A 98 -14.11 3.40 -5.67
N CYS A 99 -14.59 2.17 -5.88
CA CYS A 99 -15.34 1.82 -7.07
C CYS A 99 -16.80 2.26 -6.95
N LYS A 100 -17.27 3.12 -7.85
CA LYS A 100 -18.67 3.57 -7.89
C LYS A 100 -19.68 2.46 -8.16
N LYS A 101 -19.25 1.31 -8.74
CA LYS A 101 -20.14 0.17 -9.02
C LYS A 101 -20.38 -0.71 -7.81
N CYS A 102 -19.34 -1.01 -7.03
CA CYS A 102 -19.46 -1.96 -5.92
C CYS A 102 -19.26 -1.33 -4.54
N GLY A 103 -18.84 -0.06 -4.46
CA GLY A 103 -18.51 0.61 -3.20
C GLY A 103 -17.18 0.14 -2.58
N GLY A 104 -16.51 -0.85 -3.16
CA GLY A 104 -15.23 -1.35 -2.63
C GLY A 104 -14.15 -0.28 -2.68
N HIS A 105 -13.40 -0.12 -1.58
CA HIS A 105 -12.26 0.78 -1.51
C HIS A 105 -11.12 0.23 -2.35
N VAL A 106 -10.39 1.09 -3.07
CA VAL A 106 -9.37 0.64 -4.02
C VAL A 106 -7.98 1.06 -3.58
N PHE A 107 -7.76 2.36 -3.41
CA PHE A 107 -6.50 2.95 -2.97
C PHE A 107 -6.74 4.34 -2.38
N THR A 108 -5.71 4.90 -1.76
CA THR A 108 -5.68 6.30 -1.31
C THR A 108 -4.49 7.00 -1.95
N ASP A 109 -4.72 8.16 -2.52
CA ASP A 109 -3.68 9.03 -3.04
C ASP A 109 -3.21 9.97 -1.91
N HIS A 110 -1.90 10.04 -1.69
CA HIS A 110 -1.23 10.93 -0.73
C HIS A 110 -0.35 11.96 -1.46
N PRO A 111 -0.93 13.06 -1.98
CA PRO A 111 -0.21 13.99 -2.85
C PRO A 111 1.04 14.60 -2.20
N ALA A 112 0.95 14.94 -0.90
CA ALA A 112 2.07 15.53 -0.16
C ALA A 112 3.28 14.59 -0.02
N LEU A 113 3.07 13.27 -0.15
CA LEU A 113 4.12 12.26 -0.07
C LEU A 113 4.52 11.73 -1.46
N SER A 114 3.76 12.06 -2.51
CA SER A 114 3.88 11.46 -3.85
C SER A 114 3.77 9.93 -3.80
N LEU A 115 2.86 9.41 -2.97
CA LEU A 115 2.66 7.99 -2.74
C LEU A 115 1.19 7.58 -2.95
N MET A 116 1.02 6.40 -3.52
CA MET A 116 -0.25 5.69 -3.58
C MET A 116 -0.29 4.64 -2.47
N ASP A 117 -1.25 4.74 -1.57
CA ASP A 117 -1.55 3.71 -0.56
C ASP A 117 -2.54 2.72 -1.15
N VAL A 118 -2.07 1.53 -1.48
CA VAL A 118 -2.90 0.47 -2.04
C VAL A 118 -3.27 -0.51 -0.93
N TYR A 119 -4.58 -0.78 -0.79
CA TYR A 119 -5.05 -1.80 0.14
C TYR A 119 -4.53 -3.17 -0.27
N VAL A 120 -3.81 -3.81 0.62
CA VAL A 120 -3.14 -5.09 0.35
C VAL A 120 -4.12 -6.17 -0.13
N ALA A 121 -5.34 -6.18 0.41
CA ALA A 121 -6.40 -7.10 -0.02
C ALA A 121 -6.77 -6.99 -1.52
N ASN A 122 -6.45 -5.87 -2.17
CA ASN A 122 -6.69 -5.66 -3.59
C ASN A 122 -5.52 -6.10 -4.49
N LEU A 123 -4.42 -6.61 -3.91
CA LEU A 123 -3.22 -7.10 -4.59
C LEU A 123 -2.98 -8.58 -4.21
N PRO A 124 -3.76 -9.52 -4.79
CA PRO A 124 -3.77 -10.92 -4.33
C PRO A 124 -2.42 -11.64 -4.46
N ASP A 125 -1.57 -11.21 -5.40
CA ASP A 125 -0.27 -11.82 -5.64
C ASP A 125 0.88 -11.14 -4.87
N LEU A 126 0.61 -10.05 -4.13
CA LEU A 126 1.60 -9.38 -3.30
C LEU A 126 1.81 -10.15 -1.99
N ALA A 127 3.03 -10.61 -1.74
CA ALA A 127 3.40 -11.09 -0.42
C ALA A 127 3.37 -9.92 0.57
N PHE A 128 2.43 -9.93 1.50
CA PHE A 128 2.34 -8.90 2.52
C PHE A 128 3.33 -9.17 3.64
N GLU A 129 4.36 -8.36 3.72
CA GLU A 129 5.42 -8.42 4.71
C GLU A 129 5.43 -7.10 5.52
N PRO A 130 4.50 -6.93 6.49
CA PRO A 130 4.40 -5.69 7.25
C PRO A 130 5.65 -5.48 8.11
N ALA A 131 6.13 -4.24 8.16
CA ALA A 131 7.30 -3.87 8.95
C ALA A 131 6.96 -3.00 10.18
N VAL A 132 5.74 -2.46 10.26
CA VAL A 132 5.40 -1.46 11.25
C VAL A 132 3.90 -1.34 11.47
N HIS A 133 3.52 -0.91 12.68
CA HIS A 133 2.21 -0.35 12.98
C HIS A 133 2.34 1.16 13.13
N VAL A 134 1.49 1.94 12.46
CA VAL A 134 1.44 3.40 12.59
C VAL A 134 0.14 3.85 13.26
N HIS A 135 0.18 5.01 13.92
CA HIS A 135 -0.91 5.55 14.71
C HIS A 135 -1.43 4.59 15.79
N TYR A 136 -0.52 3.83 16.41
CA TYR A 136 -0.89 2.80 17.38
C TYR A 136 -1.55 3.37 18.64
N GLN A 137 -1.33 4.65 18.97
CA GLN A 137 -2.04 5.33 20.06
C GLN A 137 -3.56 5.37 19.88
N GLU A 138 -4.06 5.20 18.65
CA GLU A 138 -5.48 5.17 18.30
C GLU A 138 -6.02 3.74 18.16
N SER A 139 -5.20 2.73 18.46
CA SER A 139 -5.57 1.32 18.28
C SER A 139 -6.76 0.93 19.16
N VAL A 140 -7.72 0.25 18.54
CA VAL A 140 -8.85 -0.40 19.23
C VAL A 140 -8.72 -1.92 19.25
N LEU A 141 -7.71 -2.45 18.55
CA LEU A 141 -7.38 -3.86 18.48
C LEU A 141 -5.88 -4.02 18.77
N PRO A 142 -5.49 -4.41 19.99
CA PRO A 142 -4.09 -4.69 20.29
C PRO A 142 -3.58 -5.88 19.47
N ILE A 143 -2.47 -5.69 18.76
CA ILE A 143 -1.82 -6.74 17.96
C ILE A 143 -0.42 -6.95 18.54
N ARG A 144 -0.14 -8.19 18.96
CA ARG A 144 1.15 -8.59 19.53
C ARG A 144 1.87 -9.50 18.53
N ASP A 145 2.70 -8.93 17.71
CA ASP A 145 3.39 -9.61 16.61
C ASP A 145 4.89 -9.28 16.53
N GLY A 146 5.40 -8.51 17.52
CA GLY A 146 6.81 -8.13 17.59
C GLY A 146 7.21 -6.99 16.65
N LEU A 147 6.29 -6.47 15.84
CA LEU A 147 6.60 -5.33 14.98
C LEU A 147 6.59 -4.02 15.77
N PRO A 148 7.39 -3.01 15.39
CA PRO A 148 7.36 -1.69 15.99
C PRO A 148 5.97 -1.07 16.01
N LYS A 149 5.54 -0.55 17.17
CA LYS A 149 4.25 0.14 17.36
C LYS A 149 4.51 1.64 17.43
N MET A 150 4.57 2.31 16.25
CA MET A 150 4.75 3.76 16.22
C MET A 150 3.53 4.44 16.84
N LYS A 151 3.79 5.37 17.74
CA LYS A 151 2.74 6.17 18.41
C LYS A 151 1.86 6.87 17.35
N ASP A 152 2.49 7.54 16.41
CA ASP A 152 1.88 8.16 15.23
C ASP A 152 2.56 7.64 13.95
N VAL A 153 3.38 8.42 13.26
CA VAL A 153 4.15 8.00 12.09
C VAL A 153 5.65 8.25 12.32
N PRO A 154 6.54 7.67 11.50
CA PRO A 154 7.97 7.95 11.56
C PRO A 154 8.28 9.45 11.46
N ALA A 155 9.39 9.87 12.08
CA ALA A 155 9.78 11.27 12.10
C ALA A 155 10.03 11.86 10.71
N GLU A 156 10.57 11.06 9.79
CA GLU A 156 10.79 11.43 8.39
C GLU A 156 9.47 11.65 7.60
N MET A 157 8.35 11.15 8.13
CA MET A 157 7.00 11.39 7.60
C MET A 157 6.25 12.49 8.35
N GLY A 158 6.95 13.22 9.22
CA GLY A 158 6.40 14.34 10.00
C GLY A 158 5.75 13.95 11.33
N GLY A 159 5.97 12.73 11.79
CA GLY A 159 5.50 12.26 13.09
C GLY A 159 6.47 12.48 14.24
N SER A 160 6.13 11.93 15.41
CA SER A 160 7.00 12.00 16.61
C SER A 160 8.20 11.06 16.51
N GLY A 161 8.08 9.95 15.78
CA GLY A 161 9.04 8.86 15.79
C GLY A 161 9.02 8.01 17.06
N ASP A 162 8.12 8.32 18.02
CA ASP A 162 7.99 7.56 19.27
C ASP A 162 7.38 6.18 19.02
N THR A 163 7.78 5.20 19.83
CA THR A 163 7.17 3.87 19.84
C THR A 163 6.44 3.61 21.16
N LEU A 164 5.40 2.80 21.10
CA LEU A 164 4.62 2.34 22.25
C LEU A 164 4.94 0.87 22.52
N PRO A 165 4.79 0.40 23.79
CA PRO A 165 4.88 -1.03 24.09
C PRO A 165 3.69 -1.80 23.48
N GLU A 166 3.88 -3.10 23.28
CA GLU A 166 2.81 -4.02 22.86
C GLU A 166 1.80 -4.28 23.98
#